data_4d1b476914e53178b30dab5bea30513e
#
_entry.id   4d1b476914e53178b30dab5bea30513e
#
_cell.length_a   1.000
_cell.length_b   1.000
_cell.length_c   1.000
_cell.angle_alpha   90.00
_cell.angle_beta   90.00
_cell.angle_gamma   90.00
#
_symmetry.space_group_name_H-M   'P 1'
#
loop_
_entity.id
_entity.type
_entity.pdbx_description
1 polymer ?
#
loop_
_entity_poly.entity_id
_entity_poly.type
_entity_poly.pdbx_seq_one_letter_code
_entity_poly.pdbx_strand_id
1 'polypeptide(L)'
;MTEVTGRRRILVTGGSRGIGAAICQAFAQLGDAVAVHCGASRDAAKTLVASLPGSGHVVAQADLRDADAVQVMVEAAAAALGGIDVLVNNAGVFVTHEIDKVTYAQWQQAWADTLGVNLVGAANVTWCAVRHMPRDGSARIVNVGSRGAFRGEPRSPAYGASKAALAAFGQSLARALGPSGVSVTTVAPGFVETDMAAASLQGQAGVIRRAESPLNRVASPSEVADAVVYLASGQAQLASGSILDLNGASYLRM
;
A
#
# COMPACT_ATOMS: atom_id res chain seq x y z
N MET A 1 -11.14 -24.22 10.71
CA MET A 1 -11.06 -23.09 9.76
C MET A 1 -12.22 -22.16 10.08
N THR A 2 -12.01 -21.10 10.85
CA THR A 2 -13.03 -20.08 11.07
C THR A 2 -13.07 -19.21 9.82
N GLU A 3 -14.00 -19.51 8.89
CA GLU A 3 -14.42 -18.53 7.89
C GLU A 3 -14.90 -17.30 8.66
N VAL A 4 -14.35 -16.15 8.36
CA VAL A 4 -14.89 -14.86 8.80
C VAL A 4 -16.22 -14.72 8.06
N THR A 5 -17.32 -15.12 8.70
CA THR A 5 -18.67 -15.13 8.13
C THR A 5 -19.32 -13.74 8.08
N GLY A 6 -18.53 -12.68 8.23
CA GLY A 6 -18.98 -11.29 8.21
C GLY A 6 -18.27 -10.46 7.17
N ARG A 7 -18.93 -9.41 6.70
CA ARG A 7 -18.39 -8.36 5.84
C ARG A 7 -17.23 -7.66 6.55
N ARG A 8 -16.02 -7.72 5.99
CA ARG A 8 -14.84 -7.04 6.54
C ARG A 8 -14.86 -5.54 6.19
N ARG A 9 -14.17 -4.75 6.99
CA ARG A 9 -14.04 -3.30 6.92
C ARG A 9 -12.60 -2.97 6.55
N ILE A 10 -12.40 -2.45 5.36
CA ILE A 10 -11.09 -2.29 4.73
C ILE A 10 -10.75 -0.81 4.61
N LEU A 11 -9.60 -0.37 5.07
CA LEU A 11 -9.03 0.95 4.78
C LEU A 11 -7.85 0.79 3.82
N VAL A 12 -7.95 1.40 2.62
CA VAL A 12 -6.88 1.39 1.61
C VAL A 12 -6.35 2.80 1.41
N THR A 13 -5.09 3.05 1.79
CA THR A 13 -4.46 4.35 1.53
C THR A 13 -4.03 4.45 0.06
N GLY A 14 -4.20 5.64 -0.56
CA GLY A 14 -3.94 5.82 -1.99
C GLY A 14 -4.83 4.96 -2.88
N GLY A 15 -6.09 4.73 -2.44
CA GLY A 15 -7.04 3.82 -3.08
C GLY A 15 -7.66 4.33 -4.38
N SER A 16 -7.48 5.61 -4.75
CA SER A 16 -8.25 6.23 -5.85
C SER A 16 -7.79 5.86 -7.27
N ARG A 17 -6.62 5.25 -7.45
CA ARG A 17 -6.06 4.87 -8.76
C ARG A 17 -5.03 3.75 -8.65
N GLY A 18 -4.63 3.21 -9.81
CA GLY A 18 -3.54 2.23 -9.94
C GLY A 18 -3.74 0.99 -9.06
N ILE A 19 -2.68 0.58 -8.35
CA ILE A 19 -2.70 -0.59 -7.45
C ILE A 19 -3.78 -0.43 -6.37
N GLY A 20 -3.90 0.75 -5.76
CA GLY A 20 -4.88 0.99 -4.71
C GLY A 20 -6.32 0.82 -5.18
N ALA A 21 -6.65 1.27 -6.39
CA ALA A 21 -7.99 1.07 -6.97
C ALA A 21 -8.28 -0.40 -7.23
N ALA A 22 -7.31 -1.14 -7.77
CA ALA A 22 -7.45 -2.58 -7.99
C ALA A 22 -7.65 -3.34 -6.65
N ILE A 23 -6.93 -2.94 -5.59
CA ILE A 23 -7.11 -3.49 -4.24
C ILE A 23 -8.53 -3.19 -3.72
N CYS A 24 -9.02 -1.96 -3.86
CA CYS A 24 -10.38 -1.60 -3.45
C CYS A 24 -11.43 -2.43 -4.19
N GLN A 25 -11.27 -2.60 -5.51
CA GLN A 25 -12.16 -3.43 -6.33
C GLN A 25 -12.13 -4.90 -5.90
N ALA A 26 -10.95 -5.47 -5.66
CA ALA A 26 -10.82 -6.86 -5.25
C ALA A 26 -11.51 -7.13 -3.91
N PHE A 27 -11.34 -6.27 -2.91
CA PHE A 27 -12.07 -6.41 -1.64
C PHE A 27 -13.58 -6.21 -1.79
N ALA A 28 -14.02 -5.23 -2.58
CA ALA A 28 -15.45 -5.00 -2.82
C ALA A 28 -16.11 -6.19 -3.54
N GLN A 29 -15.41 -6.86 -4.46
CA GLN A 29 -15.89 -8.09 -5.12
C GLN A 29 -16.06 -9.25 -4.14
N LEU A 30 -15.32 -9.27 -3.03
CA LEU A 30 -15.49 -10.24 -1.94
C LEU A 30 -16.63 -9.87 -0.97
N GLY A 31 -17.33 -8.77 -1.21
CA GLY A 31 -18.42 -8.27 -0.37
C GLY A 31 -17.96 -7.38 0.78
N ASP A 32 -16.67 -7.05 0.88
CA ASP A 32 -16.12 -6.21 1.94
C ASP A 32 -16.54 -4.73 1.80
N ALA A 33 -16.60 -3.99 2.90
CA ALA A 33 -16.79 -2.54 2.91
C ALA A 33 -15.44 -1.83 2.84
N VAL A 34 -15.28 -0.87 1.92
CA VAL A 34 -14.00 -0.24 1.65
C VAL A 34 -14.03 1.28 1.90
N ALA A 35 -13.14 1.78 2.74
CA ALA A 35 -12.77 3.19 2.80
C ALA A 35 -11.63 3.44 1.81
N VAL A 36 -11.95 4.18 0.75
CA VAL A 36 -11.04 4.54 -0.33
C VAL A 36 -10.35 5.84 0.03
N HIS A 37 -9.10 5.76 0.52
CA HIS A 37 -8.37 6.98 0.85
C HIS A 37 -7.73 7.61 -0.40
N CYS A 38 -7.78 8.95 -0.43
CA CYS A 38 -7.08 9.80 -1.40
C CYS A 38 -6.45 11.04 -0.72
N GLY A 39 -5.36 11.55 -1.28
CA GLY A 39 -4.87 12.90 -0.96
C GLY A 39 -5.69 13.96 -1.70
N ALA A 40 -5.17 14.45 -2.82
CA ALA A 40 -5.83 15.50 -3.61
C ALA A 40 -6.94 14.99 -4.55
N SER A 41 -6.93 13.71 -4.96
CA SER A 41 -7.79 13.17 -6.04
C SER A 41 -9.17 12.72 -5.53
N ARG A 42 -9.92 13.62 -4.86
CA ARG A 42 -11.22 13.28 -4.25
C ARG A 42 -12.27 12.80 -5.26
N ASP A 43 -12.32 13.42 -6.43
CA ASP A 43 -13.34 13.07 -7.44
C ASP A 43 -13.05 11.69 -8.06
N ALA A 44 -11.79 11.34 -8.27
CA ALA A 44 -11.41 9.98 -8.67
C ALA A 44 -11.81 8.94 -7.60
N ALA A 45 -11.62 9.25 -6.32
CA ALA A 45 -12.06 8.39 -5.23
C ALA A 45 -13.59 8.24 -5.18
N LYS A 46 -14.36 9.32 -5.39
CA LYS A 46 -15.82 9.27 -5.46
C LYS A 46 -16.31 8.41 -6.63
N THR A 47 -15.70 8.61 -7.82
CA THR A 47 -16.02 7.82 -9.02
C THR A 47 -15.76 6.34 -8.77
N LEU A 48 -14.62 5.99 -8.17
CA LEU A 48 -14.33 4.61 -7.83
C LEU A 48 -15.35 4.06 -6.83
N VAL A 49 -15.61 4.74 -5.71
CA VAL A 49 -16.60 4.31 -4.70
C VAL A 49 -17.96 4.05 -5.32
N ALA A 50 -18.41 4.91 -6.24
CA ALA A 50 -19.69 4.75 -6.94
C ALA A 50 -19.72 3.52 -7.88
N SER A 51 -18.57 3.05 -8.33
CA SER A 51 -18.44 1.90 -9.24
C SER A 51 -18.18 0.58 -8.52
N LEU A 52 -17.84 0.59 -7.21
CA LEU A 52 -17.57 -0.63 -6.46
C LEU A 52 -18.85 -1.47 -6.27
N PRO A 53 -18.79 -2.78 -6.44
CA PRO A 53 -19.92 -3.65 -6.15
C PRO A 53 -20.22 -3.69 -4.65
N GLY A 54 -21.52 -3.82 -4.32
CA GLY A 54 -21.97 -3.85 -2.94
C GLY A 54 -22.39 -2.46 -2.42
N SER A 55 -22.21 -2.20 -1.14
CA SER A 55 -22.64 -0.94 -0.50
C SER A 55 -21.72 -0.56 0.67
N GLY A 56 -21.95 0.60 1.31
CA GLY A 56 -21.20 1.03 2.51
C GLY A 56 -19.74 1.34 2.26
N HIS A 57 -19.33 1.55 1.01
CA HIS A 57 -18.02 2.09 0.68
C HIS A 57 -18.02 3.61 0.93
N VAL A 58 -16.90 4.13 1.38
CA VAL A 58 -16.75 5.54 1.72
C VAL A 58 -15.48 6.13 1.15
N VAL A 59 -15.47 7.45 0.91
CA VAL A 59 -14.24 8.19 0.58
C VAL A 59 -13.63 8.70 1.88
N ALA A 60 -12.34 8.44 2.08
CA ALA A 60 -11.51 8.99 3.14
C ALA A 60 -10.47 9.94 2.52
N GLN A 61 -10.40 11.19 2.96
CA GLN A 61 -9.46 12.16 2.39
C GLN A 61 -8.57 12.78 3.45
N ALA A 62 -7.26 12.71 3.24
CA ALA A 62 -6.25 13.43 4.01
C ALA A 62 -4.93 13.55 3.22
N ASP A 63 -4.14 14.57 3.49
CA ASP A 63 -2.72 14.54 3.15
C ASP A 63 -2.00 13.71 4.22
N LEU A 64 -1.35 12.63 3.83
CA LEU A 64 -0.66 11.75 4.80
C LEU A 64 0.55 12.40 5.46
N ARG A 65 1.00 13.56 5.01
CA ARG A 65 2.03 14.36 5.65
C ARG A 65 1.51 15.17 6.85
N ASP A 66 0.20 15.34 6.94
CA ASP A 66 -0.48 16.03 8.02
C ASP A 66 -1.02 15.00 9.03
N ALA A 67 -0.36 14.91 10.19
CA ALA A 67 -0.67 13.93 11.21
C ALA A 67 -2.08 14.12 11.82
N ASP A 68 -2.52 15.37 11.99
CA ASP A 68 -3.84 15.67 12.55
C ASP A 68 -4.94 15.32 11.54
N ALA A 69 -4.74 15.65 10.27
CA ALA A 69 -5.66 15.26 9.20
C ALA A 69 -5.76 13.73 9.06
N VAL A 70 -4.65 13.01 9.23
CA VAL A 70 -4.63 11.54 9.23
C VAL A 70 -5.46 10.98 10.37
N GLN A 71 -5.32 11.50 11.58
CA GLN A 71 -6.11 11.05 12.72
C GLN A 71 -7.61 11.24 12.47
N VAL A 72 -8.02 12.43 12.10
CA VAL A 72 -9.43 12.75 11.80
C VAL A 72 -9.99 11.85 10.70
N MET A 73 -9.21 11.61 9.66
CA MET A 73 -9.60 10.76 8.52
C MET A 73 -9.81 9.31 8.93
N VAL A 74 -8.88 8.73 9.73
CA VAL A 74 -8.99 7.33 10.16
C VAL A 74 -10.15 7.13 11.13
N GLU A 75 -10.36 8.07 12.07
CA GLU A 75 -11.50 8.04 13.00
C GLU A 75 -12.83 8.11 12.23
N ALA A 76 -12.95 9.02 11.26
CA ALA A 76 -14.15 9.13 10.42
C ALA A 76 -14.39 7.87 9.58
N ALA A 77 -13.35 7.29 8.99
CA ALA A 77 -13.47 6.06 8.22
C ALA A 77 -13.89 4.88 9.11
N ALA A 78 -13.29 4.73 10.29
CA ALA A 78 -13.65 3.71 11.25
C ALA A 78 -15.09 3.85 11.75
N ALA A 79 -15.54 5.06 12.04
CA ALA A 79 -16.92 5.33 12.44
C ALA A 79 -17.92 4.96 11.31
N ALA A 80 -17.63 5.36 10.07
CA ALA A 80 -18.48 5.09 8.92
C ALA A 80 -18.59 3.60 8.57
N LEU A 81 -17.49 2.84 8.75
CA LEU A 81 -17.44 1.40 8.49
C LEU A 81 -17.88 0.56 9.71
N GLY A 82 -17.88 1.12 10.92
CA GLY A 82 -18.10 0.41 12.17
C GLY A 82 -16.85 -0.30 12.72
N GLY A 83 -15.66 0.13 12.31
CA GLY A 83 -14.33 -0.40 12.69
C GLY A 83 -13.41 -0.59 11.50
N ILE A 84 -12.25 -1.23 11.70
CA ILE A 84 -11.27 -1.55 10.64
C ILE A 84 -10.77 -2.97 10.89
N ASP A 85 -11.00 -3.90 9.96
CA ASP A 85 -10.49 -5.26 10.02
C ASP A 85 -9.17 -5.39 9.25
N VAL A 86 -9.04 -4.66 8.14
CA VAL A 86 -7.85 -4.69 7.29
C VAL A 86 -7.40 -3.26 6.98
N LEU A 87 -6.13 -2.99 7.22
CA LEU A 87 -5.44 -1.80 6.73
C LEU A 87 -4.51 -2.18 5.58
N VAL A 88 -4.60 -1.47 4.46
CA VAL A 88 -3.63 -1.55 3.37
C VAL A 88 -2.89 -0.22 3.24
N ASN A 89 -1.62 -0.19 3.66
CA ASN A 89 -0.73 0.94 3.45
C ASN A 89 -0.17 0.88 2.03
N ASN A 90 -0.93 1.45 1.08
CA ASN A 90 -0.57 1.45 -0.34
C ASN A 90 -0.13 2.84 -0.83
N ALA A 91 -0.56 3.93 -0.22
CA ALA A 91 -0.17 5.27 -0.64
C ALA A 91 1.35 5.41 -0.78
N GLY A 92 1.78 6.06 -1.86
CA GLY A 92 3.19 6.32 -2.07
C GLY A 92 3.42 7.32 -3.20
N VAL A 93 4.51 8.05 -3.09
CA VAL A 93 5.01 8.97 -4.11
C VAL A 93 6.40 8.54 -4.57
N PHE A 94 6.69 8.81 -5.84
CA PHE A 94 8.00 8.56 -6.45
C PHE A 94 8.50 9.89 -7.03
N VAL A 95 9.41 10.54 -6.34
CA VAL A 95 10.01 11.81 -6.75
C VAL A 95 11.41 11.53 -7.29
N THR A 96 11.68 11.95 -8.53
CA THR A 96 13.03 11.85 -9.11
C THR A 96 13.92 12.96 -8.53
N HIS A 97 15.07 12.57 -7.95
CA HIS A 97 16.05 13.49 -7.36
C HIS A 97 17.45 12.89 -7.41
N GLU A 98 17.96 12.69 -8.63
CA GLU A 98 19.32 12.17 -8.86
C GLU A 98 20.34 13.07 -8.16
N ILE A 99 21.21 12.50 -7.34
CA ILE A 99 22.08 13.21 -6.39
C ILE A 99 22.99 14.26 -7.04
N ASP A 100 23.39 14.04 -8.28
CA ASP A 100 24.25 14.91 -9.08
C ASP A 100 23.49 15.91 -9.94
N LYS A 101 22.13 15.89 -9.93
CA LYS A 101 21.29 16.68 -10.83
C LYS A 101 20.34 17.65 -10.13
N VAL A 102 20.32 17.65 -8.81
CA VAL A 102 19.42 18.52 -8.03
C VAL A 102 20.19 19.42 -7.07
N THR A 103 19.62 20.57 -6.73
CA THR A 103 20.14 21.42 -5.66
C THR A 103 19.91 20.79 -4.30
N TYR A 104 20.67 21.23 -3.28
CA TYR A 104 20.48 20.73 -1.92
C TYR A 104 19.06 20.97 -1.39
N ALA A 105 18.45 22.13 -1.70
CA ALA A 105 17.07 22.40 -1.32
C ALA A 105 16.08 21.44 -1.97
N GLN A 106 16.23 21.12 -3.25
CA GLN A 106 15.42 20.14 -3.97
C GLN A 106 15.62 18.73 -3.41
N TRP A 107 16.87 18.38 -3.04
CA TRP A 107 17.18 17.13 -2.38
C TRP A 107 16.42 17.00 -1.05
N GLN A 108 16.52 18.00 -0.17
CA GLN A 108 15.81 17.99 1.11
C GLN A 108 14.30 17.89 0.94
N GLN A 109 13.72 18.65 0.00
CA GLN A 109 12.29 18.61 -0.27
C GLN A 109 11.83 17.23 -0.77
N ALA A 110 12.58 16.61 -1.68
CA ALA A 110 12.27 15.27 -2.19
C ALA A 110 12.28 14.21 -1.07
N TRP A 111 13.24 14.30 -0.15
CA TRP A 111 13.30 13.43 1.02
C TRP A 111 12.12 13.67 1.97
N ALA A 112 11.82 14.92 2.31
CA ALA A 112 10.70 15.27 3.18
C ALA A 112 9.37 14.77 2.61
N ASP A 113 9.10 15.04 1.34
CA ASP A 113 7.86 14.60 0.66
C ASP A 113 7.75 13.09 0.59
N THR A 114 8.85 12.42 0.22
CA THR A 114 8.84 10.96 0.05
C THR A 114 8.68 10.23 1.38
N LEU A 115 9.47 10.59 2.39
CA LEU A 115 9.37 9.98 3.72
C LEU A 115 8.04 10.33 4.39
N GLY A 116 7.58 11.58 4.23
CA GLY A 116 6.32 12.06 4.80
C GLY A 116 5.13 11.19 4.37
N VAL A 117 5.03 10.87 3.08
CA VAL A 117 3.93 10.02 2.57
C VAL A 117 4.21 8.53 2.78
N ASN A 118 5.38 8.04 2.31
CA ASN A 118 5.62 6.61 2.16
C ASN A 118 5.91 5.89 3.48
N LEU A 119 6.37 6.61 4.50
CA LEU A 119 6.78 6.05 5.78
C LEU A 119 6.04 6.67 6.97
N VAL A 120 6.22 7.96 7.22
CA VAL A 120 5.64 8.62 8.40
C VAL A 120 4.12 8.62 8.34
N GLY A 121 3.56 8.94 7.16
CA GLY A 121 2.12 8.86 6.93
C GLY A 121 1.55 7.45 7.13
N ALA A 122 2.22 6.42 6.59
CA ALA A 122 1.84 5.04 6.81
C ALA A 122 1.91 4.64 8.30
N ALA A 123 2.93 5.12 9.03
CA ALA A 123 3.06 4.88 10.47
C ALA A 123 1.92 5.55 11.25
N ASN A 124 1.57 6.80 10.93
CA ASN A 124 0.47 7.53 11.57
C ASN A 124 -0.88 6.87 11.30
N VAL A 125 -1.17 6.51 10.03
CA VAL A 125 -2.39 5.76 9.66
C VAL A 125 -2.47 4.45 10.45
N THR A 126 -1.36 3.72 10.53
CA THR A 126 -1.31 2.44 11.25
C THR A 126 -1.58 2.63 12.74
N TRP A 127 -0.95 3.63 13.36
CA TRP A 127 -1.18 3.94 14.78
C TRP A 127 -2.64 4.25 15.09
N CYS A 128 -3.31 5.03 14.24
CA CYS A 128 -4.73 5.33 14.39
C CYS A 128 -5.58 4.08 14.12
N ALA A 129 -5.35 3.34 13.03
CA ALA A 129 -6.17 2.21 12.60
C ALA A 129 -6.16 1.06 13.59
N VAL A 130 -5.02 0.74 14.22
CA VAL A 130 -4.87 -0.36 15.18
C VAL A 130 -5.81 -0.20 16.40
N ARG A 131 -6.26 1.00 16.74
CA ARG A 131 -7.21 1.28 17.82
C ARG A 131 -8.63 0.85 17.50
N HIS A 132 -8.95 0.69 16.21
CA HIS A 132 -10.26 0.28 15.71
C HIS A 132 -10.27 -1.18 15.21
N MET A 133 -9.14 -1.89 15.36
CA MET A 133 -8.99 -3.28 14.91
C MET A 133 -9.46 -4.27 15.97
N PRO A 134 -10.09 -5.39 15.55
CA PRO A 134 -10.40 -6.50 16.44
C PRO A 134 -9.13 -7.15 17.01
N ARG A 135 -9.28 -7.79 18.18
CA ARG A 135 -8.18 -8.48 18.90
C ARG A 135 -8.39 -10.00 18.98
N ASP A 136 -9.15 -10.55 18.05
CA ASP A 136 -9.56 -11.95 17.99
C ASP A 136 -8.75 -12.79 16.98
N GLY A 137 -7.69 -12.22 16.42
CA GLY A 137 -6.86 -12.87 15.40
C GLY A 137 -7.30 -12.63 13.97
N SER A 138 -8.36 -11.84 13.73
CA SER A 138 -8.87 -11.54 12.38
C SER A 138 -8.25 -10.31 11.73
N ALA A 139 -7.63 -9.40 12.51
CA ALA A 139 -7.08 -8.15 12.00
C ALA A 139 -5.83 -8.34 11.14
N ARG A 140 -5.72 -7.56 10.06
CA ARG A 140 -4.61 -7.62 9.10
C ARG A 140 -4.09 -6.24 8.73
N ILE A 141 -2.78 -6.14 8.60
CA ILE A 141 -2.10 -4.98 8.02
C ILE A 141 -1.26 -5.48 6.84
N VAL A 142 -1.48 -4.92 5.66
CA VAL A 142 -0.67 -5.22 4.47
C VAL A 142 0.00 -3.95 3.99
N ASN A 143 1.33 -3.94 3.96
CA ASN A 143 2.12 -2.84 3.42
C ASN A 143 2.44 -3.10 1.95
N VAL A 144 2.20 -2.13 1.08
CA VAL A 144 2.66 -2.17 -0.31
C VAL A 144 4.05 -1.54 -0.38
N GLY A 145 5.05 -2.41 -0.32
CA GLY A 145 6.47 -2.10 -0.44
C GLY A 145 6.89 -1.86 -1.88
N SER A 146 8.10 -2.30 -2.22
CA SER A 146 8.64 -2.29 -3.58
C SER A 146 9.88 -3.16 -3.64
N ARG A 147 10.18 -3.77 -4.77
CA ARG A 147 11.49 -4.36 -5.08
C ARG A 147 12.63 -3.32 -4.94
N GLY A 148 12.32 -2.03 -5.16
CA GLY A 148 13.27 -0.91 -5.01
C GLY A 148 13.83 -0.77 -3.59
N ALA A 149 13.14 -1.30 -2.57
CA ALA A 149 13.63 -1.38 -1.20
C ALA A 149 14.94 -2.18 -1.06
N PHE A 150 15.17 -3.13 -1.96
CA PHE A 150 16.26 -4.09 -1.85
C PHE A 150 17.31 -3.96 -2.97
N ARG A 151 16.89 -3.53 -4.15
CA ARG A 151 17.79 -3.38 -5.29
C ARG A 151 18.40 -1.98 -5.41
N GLY A 152 17.89 -1.01 -4.67
CA GLY A 152 18.24 0.41 -4.80
C GLY A 152 17.48 1.13 -5.93
N GLU A 153 17.34 2.44 -5.78
CA GLU A 153 16.67 3.32 -6.76
C GLU A 153 17.53 4.57 -7.01
N PRO A 154 18.49 4.49 -7.97
CA PRO A 154 19.49 5.55 -8.15
C PRO A 154 18.90 6.89 -8.56
N ARG A 155 17.74 6.90 -9.22
CA ARG A 155 17.05 8.13 -9.61
C ARG A 155 16.17 8.71 -8.50
N SER A 156 15.89 7.94 -7.45
CA SER A 156 14.97 8.29 -6.36
C SER A 156 15.41 7.62 -5.06
N PRO A 157 16.61 7.99 -4.52
CA PRO A 157 17.16 7.34 -3.32
C PRO A 157 16.24 7.34 -2.12
N ALA A 158 15.50 8.44 -1.89
CA ALA A 158 14.52 8.54 -0.80
C ALA A 158 13.37 7.52 -0.96
N TYR A 159 12.98 7.18 -2.21
CA TYR A 159 11.96 6.17 -2.44
C TYR A 159 12.45 4.77 -2.00
N GLY A 160 13.63 4.36 -2.45
CA GLY A 160 14.23 3.08 -2.04
C GLY A 160 14.35 3.00 -0.51
N ALA A 161 14.89 4.04 0.12
CA ALA A 161 15.01 4.14 1.57
C ALA A 161 13.65 4.06 2.29
N SER A 162 12.63 4.79 1.80
CA SER A 162 11.29 4.77 2.39
C SER A 162 10.63 3.39 2.34
N LYS A 163 10.79 2.66 1.22
CA LYS A 163 10.22 1.32 1.06
C LYS A 163 10.98 0.25 1.85
N ALA A 164 12.29 0.40 2.02
CA ALA A 164 13.07 -0.43 2.93
C ALA A 164 12.66 -0.21 4.40
N ALA A 165 12.52 1.05 4.80
CA ALA A 165 12.05 1.40 6.14
C ALA A 165 10.61 0.92 6.40
N LEU A 166 9.70 0.99 5.42
CA LEU A 166 8.33 0.48 5.52
C LEU A 166 8.32 -1.05 5.73
N ALA A 167 9.22 -1.79 5.07
CA ALA A 167 9.36 -3.23 5.27
C ALA A 167 9.83 -3.56 6.70
N ALA A 168 10.87 -2.86 7.18
CA ALA A 168 11.38 -3.02 8.56
C ALA A 168 10.33 -2.60 9.61
N PHE A 169 9.55 -1.56 9.35
CA PHE A 169 8.42 -1.15 10.17
C PHE A 169 7.38 -2.25 10.25
N GLY A 170 7.00 -2.87 9.12
CA GLY A 170 6.07 -4.00 9.08
C GLY A 170 6.55 -5.18 9.92
N GLN A 171 7.84 -5.53 9.87
CA GLN A 171 8.42 -6.59 10.70
C GLN A 171 8.39 -6.26 12.20
N SER A 172 8.66 -5.00 12.55
CA SER A 172 8.57 -4.53 13.94
C SER A 172 7.14 -4.60 14.46
N LEU A 173 6.17 -4.19 13.65
CA LEU A 173 4.75 -4.27 13.99
C LEU A 173 4.26 -5.72 14.12
N ALA A 174 4.70 -6.62 13.25
CA ALA A 174 4.33 -8.04 13.33
C ALA A 174 4.70 -8.64 14.67
N ARG A 175 5.87 -8.29 15.21
CA ARG A 175 6.31 -8.71 16.54
C ARG A 175 5.53 -8.02 17.67
N ALA A 176 5.29 -6.73 17.55
CA ALA A 176 4.63 -5.94 18.59
C ALA A 176 3.13 -6.25 18.70
N LEU A 177 2.45 -6.46 17.57
CA LEU A 177 1.00 -6.62 17.50
C LEU A 177 0.55 -8.08 17.43
N GLY A 178 1.45 -9.02 17.15
CA GLY A 178 1.18 -10.45 17.10
C GLY A 178 0.47 -10.97 18.37
N PRO A 179 0.96 -10.63 19.60
CA PRO A 179 0.26 -11.02 20.84
C PRO A 179 -1.18 -10.49 20.95
N SER A 180 -1.50 -9.42 20.22
CA SER A 180 -2.85 -8.83 20.16
C SER A 180 -3.69 -9.38 18.99
N GLY A 181 -3.22 -10.41 18.28
CA GLY A 181 -3.95 -11.05 17.20
C GLY A 181 -3.91 -10.29 15.85
N VAL A 182 -3.04 -9.29 15.67
CA VAL A 182 -2.89 -8.55 14.40
C VAL A 182 -1.74 -9.13 13.61
N SER A 183 -2.01 -9.61 12.39
CA SER A 183 -0.97 -10.05 11.46
C SER A 183 -0.54 -8.90 10.54
N VAL A 184 0.77 -8.75 10.32
CA VAL A 184 1.34 -7.68 9.48
C VAL A 184 2.25 -8.29 8.42
N THR A 185 1.99 -7.98 7.16
CA THR A 185 2.76 -8.48 6.01
C THR A 185 3.14 -7.35 5.08
N THR A 186 4.09 -7.61 4.18
CA THR A 186 4.48 -6.66 3.13
C THR A 186 4.48 -7.38 1.79
N VAL A 187 3.90 -6.78 0.75
CA VAL A 187 4.12 -7.19 -0.64
C VAL A 187 5.15 -6.25 -1.27
N ALA A 188 6.09 -6.78 -2.04
CA ALA A 188 7.15 -6.01 -2.70
C ALA A 188 7.05 -6.16 -4.23
N PRO A 189 6.20 -5.37 -4.90
CA PRO A 189 6.05 -5.44 -6.35
C PRO A 189 7.30 -4.97 -7.09
N GLY A 190 7.50 -5.53 -8.30
CA GLY A 190 8.35 -4.96 -9.33
C GLY A 190 7.70 -3.77 -10.02
N PHE A 191 7.96 -3.60 -11.33
CA PHE A 191 7.17 -2.67 -12.15
C PHE A 191 5.74 -3.18 -12.31
N VAL A 192 4.79 -2.25 -12.19
CA VAL A 192 3.35 -2.51 -12.33
C VAL A 192 2.77 -1.54 -13.36
N GLU A 193 1.86 -2.01 -14.21
CA GLU A 193 1.18 -1.19 -15.22
C GLU A 193 0.25 -0.17 -14.57
N THR A 194 0.79 0.99 -14.22
CA THR A 194 0.09 2.10 -13.57
C THR A 194 0.49 3.42 -14.22
N ASP A 195 -0.29 4.49 -14.00
CA ASP A 195 0.05 5.84 -14.45
C ASP A 195 1.42 6.29 -13.93
N MET A 196 1.77 5.92 -12.70
CA MET A 196 3.08 6.23 -12.10
C MET A 196 4.25 5.62 -12.88
N ALA A 197 4.07 4.44 -13.46
CA ALA A 197 5.08 3.74 -14.23
C ALA A 197 4.98 4.00 -15.75
N ALA A 198 3.90 4.64 -16.22
CA ALA A 198 3.58 4.75 -17.64
C ALA A 198 4.74 5.28 -18.48
N ALA A 199 5.38 6.38 -18.07
CA ALA A 199 6.53 6.95 -18.78
C ALA A 199 7.73 5.98 -18.84
N SER A 200 7.95 5.16 -17.80
CA SER A 200 9.03 4.19 -17.74
C SER A 200 8.77 2.92 -18.53
N LEU A 201 7.52 2.69 -18.93
CA LEU A 201 7.08 1.49 -19.67
C LEU A 201 6.86 1.73 -21.16
N GLN A 202 7.12 2.95 -21.66
CA GLN A 202 6.99 3.31 -23.08
C GLN A 202 8.32 3.11 -23.84
N GLY A 203 8.19 2.88 -25.17
CA GLY A 203 9.34 2.79 -26.09
C GLY A 203 10.39 1.78 -25.67
N GLN A 204 11.64 2.07 -25.99
CA GLN A 204 12.79 1.21 -25.68
C GLN A 204 12.97 0.99 -24.17
N ALA A 205 12.69 2.00 -23.35
CA ALA A 205 12.77 1.87 -21.90
C ALA A 205 11.78 0.80 -21.39
N GLY A 206 10.58 0.75 -21.94
CA GLY A 206 9.58 -0.26 -21.60
C GLY A 206 10.01 -1.68 -21.98
N VAL A 207 10.65 -1.85 -23.13
CA VAL A 207 11.22 -3.15 -23.55
C VAL A 207 12.27 -3.62 -22.52
N ILE A 208 13.19 -2.74 -22.15
CA ILE A 208 14.23 -3.05 -21.15
C ILE A 208 13.60 -3.44 -19.81
N ARG A 209 12.58 -2.69 -19.36
CA ARG A 209 11.91 -2.96 -18.06
C ARG A 209 11.17 -4.31 -18.04
N ARG A 210 10.53 -4.68 -19.14
CA ARG A 210 9.88 -6.01 -19.26
C ARG A 210 10.91 -7.13 -19.28
N ALA A 211 12.04 -6.94 -19.99
CA ALA A 211 13.12 -7.91 -20.08
C ALA A 211 13.89 -8.11 -18.76
N GLU A 212 13.76 -7.20 -17.75
CA GLU A 212 14.28 -7.44 -16.40
C GLU A 212 13.66 -8.70 -15.75
N SER A 213 12.42 -9.05 -16.12
CA SER A 213 11.76 -10.28 -15.66
C SER A 213 11.95 -11.40 -16.69
N PRO A 214 12.35 -12.62 -16.28
CA PRO A 214 12.31 -13.80 -17.15
C PRO A 214 10.96 -14.07 -17.80
N LEU A 215 9.86 -13.57 -17.21
CA LEU A 215 8.51 -13.64 -17.77
C LEU A 215 8.27 -12.63 -18.91
N ASN A 216 9.25 -11.77 -19.21
CA ASN A 216 9.23 -10.72 -20.23
C ASN A 216 8.00 -9.80 -20.14
N ARG A 217 7.50 -9.54 -18.93
CA ARG A 217 6.39 -8.64 -18.63
C ARG A 217 6.54 -8.01 -17.25
N VAL A 218 5.76 -6.98 -17.02
CA VAL A 218 5.54 -6.38 -15.70
C VAL A 218 4.22 -6.88 -15.11
N ALA A 219 4.00 -6.64 -13.82
CA ALA A 219 2.76 -7.03 -13.17
C ALA A 219 1.61 -6.10 -13.55
N SER A 220 0.39 -6.62 -13.55
CA SER A 220 -0.82 -5.80 -13.57
C SER A 220 -1.20 -5.33 -12.16
N PRO A 221 -1.98 -4.25 -12.01
CA PRO A 221 -2.53 -3.85 -10.71
C PRO A 221 -3.35 -4.94 -10.04
N SER A 222 -4.07 -5.75 -10.81
CA SER A 222 -4.88 -6.86 -10.28
C SER A 222 -4.03 -7.97 -9.67
N GLU A 223 -2.90 -8.32 -10.26
CA GLU A 223 -1.98 -9.33 -9.67
C GLU A 223 -1.43 -8.88 -8.32
N VAL A 224 -1.19 -7.58 -8.14
CA VAL A 224 -0.82 -7.03 -6.82
C VAL A 224 -2.01 -7.08 -5.85
N ALA A 225 -3.21 -6.77 -6.33
CA ALA A 225 -4.42 -6.82 -5.52
C ALA A 225 -4.71 -8.25 -5.02
N ASP A 226 -4.58 -9.26 -5.88
CA ASP A 226 -4.75 -10.67 -5.52
C ASP A 226 -3.78 -11.10 -4.41
N ALA A 227 -2.52 -10.69 -4.51
CA ALA A 227 -1.53 -10.94 -3.47
C ALA A 227 -1.89 -10.23 -2.15
N VAL A 228 -2.37 -9.00 -2.19
CA VAL A 228 -2.82 -8.25 -1.01
C VAL A 228 -4.03 -8.91 -0.37
N VAL A 229 -5.02 -9.34 -1.15
CA VAL A 229 -6.20 -10.08 -0.68
C VAL A 229 -5.79 -11.38 0.02
N TYR A 230 -4.88 -12.15 -0.59
CA TYR A 230 -4.34 -13.34 0.05
C TYR A 230 -3.66 -13.05 1.39
N LEU A 231 -2.76 -12.06 1.43
CA LEU A 231 -2.05 -11.66 2.65
C LEU A 231 -2.99 -11.09 3.73
N ALA A 232 -4.13 -10.54 3.33
CA ALA A 232 -5.19 -10.07 4.22
C ALA A 232 -6.17 -11.17 4.63
N SER A 233 -5.98 -12.42 4.21
CA SER A 233 -6.84 -13.55 4.56
C SER A 233 -6.39 -14.26 5.85
N GLY A 234 -7.27 -15.08 6.42
CA GLY A 234 -6.92 -15.97 7.53
C GLY A 234 -5.88 -17.02 7.15
N GLN A 235 -5.81 -17.41 5.87
CA GLN A 235 -4.85 -18.41 5.38
C GLN A 235 -3.40 -17.93 5.46
N ALA A 236 -3.18 -16.60 5.41
CA ALA A 236 -1.85 -15.99 5.47
C ALA A 236 -1.42 -15.60 6.90
N GLN A 237 -2.10 -16.04 7.95
CA GLN A 237 -1.81 -15.63 9.33
C GLN A 237 -0.35 -15.91 9.73
N LEU A 238 0.18 -17.08 9.41
CA LEU A 238 1.57 -17.44 9.70
C LEU A 238 2.61 -16.76 8.80
N ALA A 239 2.17 -16.04 7.76
CA ALA A 239 3.04 -15.17 6.96
C ALA A 239 3.33 -13.83 7.66
N SER A 240 2.83 -13.58 8.88
CA SER A 240 3.10 -12.35 9.62
C SER A 240 4.60 -12.10 9.76
N GLY A 241 5.04 -10.87 9.44
CA GLY A 241 6.45 -10.48 9.37
C GLY A 241 7.13 -10.77 8.03
N SER A 242 6.47 -11.50 7.11
CA SER A 242 7.05 -11.80 5.81
C SER A 242 6.98 -10.62 4.83
N ILE A 243 7.86 -10.68 3.83
CA ILE A 243 7.85 -9.81 2.68
C ILE A 243 7.71 -10.70 1.44
N LEU A 244 6.56 -10.62 0.77
CA LEU A 244 6.29 -11.36 -0.46
C LEU A 244 6.81 -10.57 -1.67
N ASP A 245 7.83 -11.11 -2.34
CA ASP A 245 8.32 -10.54 -3.61
C ASP A 245 7.32 -10.86 -4.73
N LEU A 246 6.81 -9.82 -5.37
CA LEU A 246 5.90 -9.91 -6.52
C LEU A 246 6.52 -9.16 -7.71
N ASN A 247 7.65 -9.66 -8.22
CA ASN A 247 8.45 -8.94 -9.20
C ASN A 247 8.85 -9.79 -10.43
N GLY A 248 8.28 -10.99 -10.58
CA GLY A 248 8.54 -11.88 -11.71
C GLY A 248 10.03 -12.27 -11.84
N ALA A 249 10.71 -12.47 -10.71
CA ALA A 249 12.15 -12.77 -10.62
C ALA A 249 13.06 -11.69 -11.23
N SER A 250 12.59 -10.46 -11.43
CA SER A 250 13.40 -9.32 -11.89
C SER A 250 14.41 -8.83 -10.83
N TYR A 251 14.29 -9.32 -9.61
CA TYR A 251 15.22 -9.20 -8.51
C TYR A 251 15.00 -10.33 -7.51
N LEU A 252 16.08 -11.02 -7.13
CA LEU A 252 16.05 -12.09 -6.13
C LEU A 252 16.80 -11.61 -4.88
N ARG A 253 16.16 -11.64 -3.72
CA ARG A 253 16.81 -11.41 -2.43
C ARG A 253 17.51 -12.68 -2.00
N MET A 254 18.78 -12.58 -1.60
CA MET A 254 19.50 -13.63 -0.92
C MET A 254 19.43 -13.42 0.58
#